data_82b8c8d0564a0cff1aa508669d6d0ecc
#
_entry.id   82b8c8d0564a0cff1aa508669d6d0ecc
#
_cell.length_a   1.000
_cell.length_b   1.000
_cell.length_c   1.000
_cell.angle_alpha   90.00
_cell.angle_beta   90.00
_cell.angle_gamma   90.00
#
_symmetry.space_group_name_H-M   'P 1'
#
loop_
_entity.id
_entity.type
_entity.pdbx_description
1 polymer ?
#
loop_
_entity_poly.entity_id
_entity_poly.type
_entity_poly.pdbx_seq_one_letter_code
_entity_poly.pdbx_strand_id
1 'polypeptide(L)'
;YEICACLVGSEMCIRDSLEAGAEVTGVIDYDLRFARMQQHSGEHIVSGILNRRYGCHNTGFHMGADVITIDFDGVIPPQVLPEIEAEANGAVWQNLPVRCWYPSPEELPAIPYRSKKALAWPVRIVEIPGYDCCACCGTHVAATGEIGLIKLLSAVSFRGGTRIEMACGSQALALLNAAFDQNRQVSQAFSAKITETGEAARRMNELLSAQKYRMAGLEKRVFAGIAESYGNRGNVLHFEEGLSADGVRELADAIADKCGGTAAVFSGSDGGYAYCLIARQLSLIHISEPTRHAQ
;
A
#
# COMPACT_ATOMS: atom_id res chain seq x y z
N TYR A 1 24.93 -33.06 1.18
CA TYR A 1 23.61 -32.52 1.55
C TYR A 1 23.54 -31.11 0.99
N GLU A 2 22.87 -30.94 -0.14
CA GLU A 2 22.51 -29.61 -0.62
C GLU A 2 21.44 -29.06 0.31
N ILE A 3 21.84 -28.13 1.17
CA ILE A 3 20.88 -27.33 1.93
C ILE A 3 20.20 -26.43 0.91
N CYS A 4 18.97 -26.76 0.59
CA CYS A 4 18.15 -25.98 -0.31
C CYS A 4 18.11 -24.52 0.15
N ALA A 5 18.37 -23.57 -0.76
CA ALA A 5 18.41 -22.13 -0.50
C ALA A 5 17.06 -21.52 -0.03
N CYS A 6 16.07 -22.36 0.27
CA CYS A 6 14.76 -22.01 0.80
C CYS A 6 14.70 -21.95 2.34
N LEU A 7 15.80 -22.18 3.05
CA LEU A 7 15.89 -21.94 4.47
C LEU A 7 16.16 -20.45 4.71
N VAL A 8 15.09 -19.66 4.69
CA VAL A 8 15.11 -18.27 5.12
C VAL A 8 15.44 -18.25 6.61
N GLY A 9 16.56 -17.63 6.99
CA GLY A 9 16.98 -17.48 8.39
C GLY A 9 18.11 -18.39 8.85
N SER A 10 18.73 -19.20 7.97
CA SER A 10 20.02 -19.79 8.31
C SER A 10 21.07 -18.68 8.23
N GLU A 11 21.35 -18.03 9.34
CA GLU A 11 22.53 -17.17 9.43
C GLU A 11 23.76 -17.98 9.08
N MET A 12 24.59 -17.48 8.17
CA MET A 12 25.81 -18.15 7.70
C MET A 12 26.75 -18.53 8.85
N CYS A 13 26.65 -17.88 10.01
CA CYS A 13 27.42 -18.11 11.21
C CYS A 13 27.24 -19.50 11.85
N ILE A 14 26.13 -20.20 11.59
CA ILE A 14 25.86 -21.51 12.22
C ILE A 14 26.61 -22.65 11.54
N ARG A 15 27.04 -22.48 10.29
CA ARG A 15 27.73 -23.54 9.52
C ARG A 15 29.16 -23.80 9.99
N ASP A 16 29.80 -22.78 10.56
CA ASP A 16 31.20 -22.83 10.91
C ASP A 16 31.47 -23.41 12.33
N SER A 17 30.39 -23.70 13.10
CA SER A 17 30.46 -24.19 14.47
C SER A 17 30.23 -25.70 14.63
N LEU A 18 29.90 -26.41 13.54
CA LEU A 18 29.69 -27.86 13.58
C LEU A 18 30.89 -28.60 13.05
N GLU A 19 31.42 -29.52 13.83
CA GLU A 19 32.50 -30.42 13.40
C GLU A 19 31.97 -31.51 12.46
N ALA A 20 32.79 -31.89 11.47
CA ALA A 20 32.42 -32.96 10.55
C ALA A 20 32.24 -34.29 11.30
N GLY A 21 31.06 -34.92 11.18
CA GLY A 21 30.72 -36.15 11.88
C GLY A 21 29.99 -35.96 13.21
N ALA A 22 29.70 -34.72 13.61
CA ALA A 22 28.86 -34.44 14.78
C ALA A 22 27.43 -34.90 14.53
N GLU A 23 26.83 -35.59 15.51
CA GLU A 23 25.43 -35.95 15.51
C GLU A 23 24.60 -34.72 15.93
N VAL A 24 23.64 -34.31 15.10
CA VAL A 24 22.82 -33.12 15.32
C VAL A 24 21.35 -33.42 15.23
N THR A 25 20.55 -32.76 16.04
CA THR A 25 19.08 -32.80 15.96
C THR A 25 18.57 -31.52 15.32
N GLY A 26 17.92 -31.64 14.17
CA GLY A 26 17.27 -30.52 13.48
C GLY A 26 15.80 -30.39 13.93
N VAL A 27 15.42 -29.21 14.44
CA VAL A 27 14.03 -28.90 14.76
C VAL A 27 13.51 -27.92 13.73
N ILE A 28 12.43 -28.31 13.04
CA ILE A 28 11.79 -27.47 12.04
C ILE A 28 10.70 -26.65 12.71
N ASP A 29 10.70 -25.32 12.51
CA ASP A 29 9.54 -24.48 12.78
C ASP A 29 8.45 -24.86 11.77
N TYR A 30 7.57 -25.78 12.17
CA TYR A 30 6.56 -26.34 11.27
C TYR A 30 5.49 -25.30 10.93
N ASP A 31 5.12 -24.41 11.84
CA ASP A 31 4.11 -23.38 11.62
C ASP A 31 4.58 -22.41 10.53
N LEU A 32 5.83 -21.96 10.62
CA LEU A 32 6.44 -21.13 9.57
C LEU A 32 6.56 -21.90 8.24
N ARG A 33 6.99 -23.14 8.30
CA ARG A 33 7.07 -23.99 7.10
C ARG A 33 5.71 -24.16 6.45
N PHE A 34 4.68 -24.47 7.22
CA PHE A 34 3.32 -24.68 6.70
C PHE A 34 2.75 -23.41 6.09
N ALA A 35 2.92 -22.25 6.76
CA ALA A 35 2.55 -20.97 6.19
C ALA A 35 3.23 -20.71 4.82
N ARG A 36 4.53 -21.04 4.68
CA ARG A 36 5.25 -20.94 3.40
C ARG A 36 4.72 -21.93 2.35
N MET A 37 4.32 -23.13 2.74
CA MET A 37 3.67 -24.11 1.84
C MET A 37 2.31 -23.60 1.36
N GLN A 38 1.49 -22.99 2.23
CA GLN A 38 0.23 -22.37 1.86
C GLN A 38 0.43 -21.25 0.83
N GLN A 39 1.40 -20.38 1.06
CA GLN A 39 1.75 -19.28 0.14
C GLN A 39 2.19 -19.80 -1.24
N HIS A 40 3.08 -20.78 -1.25
CA HIS A 40 3.63 -21.32 -2.49
C HIS A 40 2.58 -22.08 -3.31
N SER A 41 1.75 -22.88 -2.65
CA SER A 41 0.69 -23.64 -3.32
C SER A 41 -0.42 -22.70 -3.85
N GLY A 42 -0.74 -21.61 -3.12
CA GLY A 42 -1.66 -20.58 -3.59
C GLY A 42 -1.12 -19.83 -4.80
N GLU A 43 0.19 -19.55 -4.83
CA GLU A 43 0.85 -18.97 -6.00
C GLU A 43 0.68 -19.83 -7.24
N HIS A 44 0.90 -21.15 -7.13
CA HIS A 44 0.71 -22.08 -8.25
C HIS A 44 -0.71 -22.00 -8.83
N ILE A 45 -1.75 -21.97 -7.99
CA ILE A 45 -3.13 -21.86 -8.45
C ILE A 45 -3.34 -20.55 -9.21
N VAL A 46 -2.92 -19.42 -8.65
CA VAL A 46 -3.09 -18.09 -9.27
C VAL A 46 -2.29 -18.00 -10.58
N SER A 47 -1.06 -18.47 -10.59
CA SER A 47 -0.21 -18.49 -11.80
C SER A 47 -0.79 -19.37 -12.89
N GLY A 48 -1.35 -20.53 -12.54
CA GLY A 48 -1.99 -21.42 -13.49
C GLY A 48 -3.28 -20.83 -14.09
N ILE A 49 -4.11 -20.17 -13.28
CA ILE A 49 -5.31 -19.47 -13.76
C ILE A 49 -4.94 -18.36 -14.73
N LEU A 50 -3.97 -17.52 -14.36
CA LEU A 50 -3.52 -16.39 -15.19
C LEU A 50 -2.86 -16.86 -16.49
N ASN A 51 -2.08 -17.92 -16.45
CA ASN A 51 -1.53 -18.52 -17.65
C ASN A 51 -2.62 -19.06 -18.59
N ARG A 52 -3.61 -19.77 -18.06
CA ARG A 52 -4.71 -20.34 -18.85
C ARG A 52 -5.62 -19.26 -19.44
N ARG A 53 -5.95 -18.22 -18.67
CA ARG A 53 -6.92 -17.18 -19.12
C ARG A 53 -6.28 -16.09 -19.97
N TYR A 54 -5.05 -15.71 -19.68
CA TYR A 54 -4.40 -14.53 -20.29
C TYR A 54 -3.11 -14.86 -21.03
N GLY A 55 -2.66 -16.13 -21.01
CA GLY A 55 -1.37 -16.52 -21.60
C GLY A 55 -0.16 -15.93 -20.88
N CYS A 56 -0.35 -15.31 -19.69
CA CYS A 56 0.72 -14.68 -18.94
C CYS A 56 1.61 -15.73 -18.25
N HIS A 57 2.93 -15.50 -18.31
CA HIS A 57 3.88 -16.38 -17.63
C HIS A 57 4.43 -15.69 -16.38
N ASN A 58 4.54 -16.48 -15.30
CA ASN A 58 5.22 -16.04 -14.09
C ASN A 58 6.73 -15.92 -14.35
N THR A 59 7.25 -14.69 -14.27
CA THR A 59 8.67 -14.35 -14.48
C THR A 59 9.42 -14.12 -13.16
N GLY A 60 8.70 -13.89 -12.07
CA GLY A 60 9.27 -13.65 -10.74
C GLY A 60 8.32 -14.06 -9.62
N PHE A 61 8.88 -14.57 -8.53
CA PHE A 61 8.15 -14.93 -7.32
C PHE A 61 9.00 -14.60 -6.12
N HIS A 62 8.44 -13.86 -5.17
CA HIS A 62 9.10 -13.50 -3.93
C HIS A 62 8.16 -13.67 -2.74
N MET A 63 8.60 -14.41 -1.73
CA MET A 63 7.90 -14.55 -0.45
C MET A 63 8.44 -13.53 0.54
N GLY A 64 7.69 -12.44 0.73
CA GLY A 64 7.96 -11.45 1.78
C GLY A 64 7.56 -11.94 3.17
N ALA A 65 7.74 -11.09 4.17
CA ALA A 65 7.32 -11.39 5.55
C ALA A 65 5.78 -11.45 5.65
N ASP A 66 5.10 -10.47 5.05
CA ASP A 66 3.65 -10.28 5.19
C ASP A 66 2.86 -10.67 3.94
N VAL A 67 3.43 -10.44 2.77
CA VAL A 67 2.79 -10.71 1.47
C VAL A 67 3.76 -11.38 0.51
N ILE A 68 3.22 -12.06 -0.49
CA ILE A 68 4.00 -12.56 -1.62
C ILE A 68 3.75 -11.70 -2.85
N THR A 69 4.76 -11.58 -3.69
CA THR A 69 4.66 -10.91 -4.98
C THR A 69 4.95 -11.87 -6.12
N ILE A 70 4.14 -11.77 -7.18
CA ILE A 70 4.28 -12.55 -8.41
C ILE A 70 4.39 -11.57 -9.58
N ASP A 71 5.42 -11.71 -10.39
CA ASP A 71 5.64 -10.91 -11.58
C ASP A 71 5.23 -11.71 -12.82
N PHE A 72 4.43 -11.11 -13.68
CA PHE A 72 3.97 -11.67 -14.95
C PHE A 72 4.48 -10.86 -16.13
N ASP A 73 4.72 -11.52 -17.27
CA ASP A 73 5.15 -10.88 -18.52
C ASP A 73 4.02 -10.19 -19.30
N GLY A 74 2.76 -10.37 -18.87
CA GLY A 74 1.59 -9.79 -19.51
C GLY A 74 0.89 -8.74 -18.67
N VAL A 75 0.02 -7.94 -19.32
CA VAL A 75 -0.81 -6.93 -18.66
C VAL A 75 -2.08 -7.57 -18.11
N ILE A 76 -2.26 -7.49 -16.80
CA ILE A 76 -3.42 -8.01 -16.08
C ILE A 76 -4.15 -6.81 -15.47
N PRO A 77 -5.38 -6.49 -15.94
CA PRO A 77 -6.14 -5.37 -15.39
C PRO A 77 -6.53 -5.63 -13.92
N PRO A 78 -6.39 -4.65 -13.01
CA PRO A 78 -6.79 -4.83 -11.60
C PRO A 78 -8.25 -5.25 -11.42
N GLN A 79 -9.12 -4.90 -12.35
CA GLN A 79 -10.56 -5.19 -12.29
C GLN A 79 -10.88 -6.70 -12.36
N VAL A 80 -9.98 -7.52 -12.90
CA VAL A 80 -10.19 -8.97 -13.00
C VAL A 80 -9.78 -9.72 -11.73
N LEU A 81 -9.06 -9.06 -10.80
CA LEU A 81 -8.59 -9.71 -9.57
C LEU A 81 -9.70 -10.40 -8.77
N PRO A 82 -10.91 -9.81 -8.58
CA PRO A 82 -11.99 -10.47 -7.86
C PRO A 82 -12.43 -11.80 -8.49
N GLU A 83 -12.43 -11.89 -9.82
CA GLU A 83 -12.80 -13.13 -10.53
C GLU A 83 -11.71 -14.20 -10.40
N ILE A 84 -10.44 -13.79 -10.51
CA ILE A 84 -9.29 -14.69 -10.33
C ILE A 84 -9.25 -15.21 -8.88
N GLU A 85 -9.48 -14.33 -7.91
CA GLU A 85 -9.54 -14.68 -6.48
C GLU A 85 -10.66 -15.68 -6.20
N ALA A 86 -11.85 -15.45 -6.75
CA ALA A 86 -12.99 -16.34 -6.59
C ALA A 86 -12.70 -17.73 -7.18
N GLU A 87 -12.11 -17.80 -8.38
CA GLU A 87 -11.71 -19.06 -9.01
C GLU A 87 -10.61 -19.77 -8.21
N ALA A 88 -9.61 -19.03 -7.71
CA ALA A 88 -8.54 -19.59 -6.91
C ALA A 88 -9.05 -20.16 -5.57
N ASN A 89 -9.96 -19.47 -4.90
CA ASN A 89 -10.62 -19.98 -3.69
C ASN A 89 -11.57 -21.17 -4.02
N GLY A 90 -12.14 -21.20 -5.21
CA GLY A 90 -12.88 -22.37 -5.71
C GLY A 90 -12.00 -23.63 -5.74
N ALA A 91 -10.72 -23.53 -6.12
CA ALA A 91 -9.77 -24.63 -6.03
C ALA A 91 -9.50 -25.06 -4.58
N VAL A 92 -9.38 -24.09 -3.66
CA VAL A 92 -9.19 -24.36 -2.23
C VAL A 92 -10.38 -25.16 -1.68
N TRP A 93 -11.61 -24.74 -1.98
CA TRP A 93 -12.83 -25.39 -1.51
C TRP A 93 -13.07 -26.78 -2.10
N GLN A 94 -12.54 -27.06 -3.29
CA GLN A 94 -12.59 -28.40 -3.90
C GLN A 94 -11.67 -29.40 -3.21
N ASN A 95 -10.73 -28.93 -2.40
CA ASN A 95 -9.76 -29.77 -1.68
C ASN A 95 -9.04 -30.79 -2.57
N LEU A 96 -8.51 -30.31 -3.70
CA LEU A 96 -7.84 -31.13 -4.70
C LEU A 96 -6.48 -31.62 -4.20
N PRO A 97 -6.02 -32.83 -4.57
CA PRO A 97 -4.70 -33.30 -4.22
C PRO A 97 -3.61 -32.48 -4.91
N VAL A 98 -2.55 -32.12 -4.20
CA VAL A 98 -1.33 -31.54 -4.77
C VAL A 98 -0.31 -32.66 -4.99
N ARG A 99 -0.11 -33.07 -6.25
CA ARG A 99 0.75 -34.18 -6.62
C ARG A 99 2.15 -33.65 -6.90
N CYS A 100 3.14 -34.35 -6.36
CA CYS A 100 4.55 -34.03 -6.58
C CYS A 100 5.30 -35.31 -6.93
N TRP A 101 5.93 -35.36 -8.12
CA TRP A 101 6.69 -36.55 -8.55
C TRP A 101 7.84 -36.16 -9.47
N TYR A 102 8.70 -37.15 -9.73
CA TYR A 102 9.77 -37.05 -10.72
C TYR A 102 9.41 -37.99 -11.85
N PRO A 103 8.98 -37.52 -13.04
CA PRO A 103 8.73 -38.37 -14.19
C PRO A 103 10.04 -38.97 -14.73
N SER A 104 9.95 -40.11 -15.41
CA SER A 104 11.09 -40.66 -16.14
C SER A 104 11.48 -39.76 -17.33
N PRO A 105 12.70 -39.89 -17.88
CA PRO A 105 13.10 -39.17 -19.09
C PRO A 105 12.17 -39.38 -20.29
N GLU A 106 11.55 -40.56 -20.37
CA GLU A 106 10.61 -40.92 -21.43
C GLU A 106 9.22 -40.31 -21.26
N GLU A 107 8.78 -40.13 -19.99
CA GLU A 107 7.47 -39.56 -19.65
C GLU A 107 7.47 -38.04 -19.72
N LEU A 108 8.57 -37.39 -19.33
CA LEU A 108 8.66 -35.94 -19.19
C LEU A 108 8.21 -35.14 -20.44
N PRO A 109 8.58 -35.55 -21.69
CA PRO A 109 8.17 -34.83 -22.90
C PRO A 109 6.65 -34.85 -23.17
N ALA A 110 5.92 -35.82 -22.61
CA ALA A 110 4.48 -35.95 -22.76
C ALA A 110 3.68 -35.14 -21.75
N ILE A 111 4.32 -34.57 -20.72
CA ILE A 111 3.67 -33.82 -19.68
C ILE A 111 3.61 -32.34 -20.07
N PRO A 112 2.43 -31.71 -20.20
CA PRO A 112 2.30 -30.29 -20.50
C PRO A 112 2.50 -29.45 -19.22
N TYR A 113 3.75 -29.21 -18.83
CA TYR A 113 4.07 -28.44 -17.64
C TYR A 113 4.63 -27.04 -17.96
N ARG A 114 4.35 -26.09 -17.10
CA ARG A 114 4.97 -24.74 -17.12
C ARG A 114 6.37 -24.81 -16.51
N SER A 115 7.28 -24.02 -17.05
CA SER A 115 8.61 -23.82 -16.46
C SER A 115 9.12 -22.42 -16.75
N LYS A 116 9.82 -21.82 -15.79
CA LYS A 116 10.49 -20.52 -15.95
C LYS A 116 11.80 -20.62 -16.74
N LYS A 117 12.37 -21.81 -16.86
CA LYS A 117 13.67 -22.08 -17.50
C LYS A 117 13.63 -23.41 -18.23
N ALA A 118 14.49 -23.56 -19.22
CA ALA A 118 14.80 -24.87 -19.73
C ALA A 118 15.52 -25.70 -18.64
N LEU A 119 14.99 -26.88 -18.33
CA LEU A 119 15.48 -27.73 -17.25
C LEU A 119 16.08 -28.99 -17.82
N ALA A 120 17.20 -29.44 -17.27
CA ALA A 120 17.75 -30.77 -17.50
C ALA A 120 17.14 -31.76 -16.50
N TRP A 121 16.95 -33.00 -16.90
CA TRP A 121 16.52 -34.08 -16.03
C TRP A 121 17.53 -34.29 -14.87
N PRO A 122 17.06 -34.58 -13.63
CA PRO A 122 15.69 -34.86 -13.20
C PRO A 122 14.86 -33.61 -12.95
N VAL A 123 13.62 -33.59 -13.42
CA VAL A 123 12.66 -32.50 -13.23
C VAL A 123 11.55 -32.94 -12.27
N ARG A 124 11.35 -32.21 -11.20
CA ARG A 124 10.23 -32.44 -10.29
C ARG A 124 9.01 -31.68 -10.79
N ILE A 125 7.90 -32.38 -10.99
CA ILE A 125 6.61 -31.84 -11.40
C ILE A 125 5.72 -31.69 -10.18
N VAL A 126 5.00 -30.55 -10.12
CA VAL A 126 3.92 -30.28 -9.18
C VAL A 126 2.65 -30.05 -9.97
N GLU A 127 1.61 -30.80 -9.66
CA GLU A 127 0.31 -30.72 -10.31
C GLU A 127 -0.79 -30.45 -9.31
N ILE A 128 -1.63 -29.47 -9.64
CA ILE A 128 -2.92 -29.21 -9.03
C ILE A 128 -3.96 -29.44 -10.12
N PRO A 129 -4.70 -30.56 -10.10
CA PRO A 129 -5.57 -30.98 -11.21
C PRO A 129 -6.54 -29.88 -11.65
N GLY A 130 -6.55 -29.55 -12.95
CA GLY A 130 -7.40 -28.52 -13.53
C GLY A 130 -6.93 -27.07 -13.32
N TYR A 131 -5.91 -26.84 -12.51
CA TYR A 131 -5.41 -25.49 -12.20
C TYR A 131 -3.99 -25.25 -12.66
N ASP A 132 -3.05 -26.10 -12.27
CA ASP A 132 -1.64 -25.93 -12.64
C ASP A 132 -0.89 -27.24 -12.79
N CYS A 133 0.09 -27.27 -13.68
CA CYS A 133 1.12 -28.28 -13.80
C CYS A 133 2.43 -27.55 -14.06
N CYS A 134 3.39 -27.61 -13.14
CA CYS A 134 4.58 -26.79 -13.19
C CYS A 134 5.82 -27.54 -12.68
N ALA A 135 6.97 -27.26 -13.28
CA ALA A 135 8.24 -27.72 -12.75
C ALA A 135 8.62 -26.87 -11.52
N CYS A 136 8.67 -27.50 -10.34
CA CYS A 136 8.94 -26.81 -9.08
C CYS A 136 9.64 -27.73 -8.07
N CYS A 137 10.68 -27.19 -7.41
CA CYS A 137 11.43 -27.89 -6.36
C CYS A 137 11.00 -27.50 -4.92
N GLY A 138 10.10 -26.52 -4.76
CA GLY A 138 9.67 -26.05 -3.45
C GLY A 138 8.76 -27.01 -2.69
N THR A 139 8.42 -26.64 -1.45
CA THR A 139 7.49 -27.40 -0.61
C THR A 139 6.06 -26.91 -0.83
N HIS A 140 5.11 -27.84 -0.82
CA HIS A 140 3.69 -27.59 -1.05
C HIS A 140 2.84 -28.29 0.01
N VAL A 141 1.59 -27.84 0.16
CA VAL A 141 0.57 -28.54 0.94
C VAL A 141 0.19 -29.85 0.27
N ALA A 142 -0.40 -30.79 0.98
CA ALA A 142 -0.83 -32.09 0.42
C ALA A 142 -2.13 -31.97 -0.38
N ALA A 143 -3.02 -31.04 0.02
CA ALA A 143 -4.26 -30.77 -0.69
C ALA A 143 -4.56 -29.25 -0.67
N THR A 144 -5.29 -28.77 -1.69
CA THR A 144 -5.59 -27.34 -1.83
C THR A 144 -6.41 -26.77 -0.67
N GLY A 145 -7.20 -27.61 0.03
CA GLY A 145 -7.93 -27.19 1.22
C GLY A 145 -7.03 -26.73 2.37
N GLU A 146 -5.81 -27.26 2.46
CA GLU A 146 -4.81 -26.84 3.46
C GLU A 146 -4.29 -25.42 3.22
N ILE A 147 -4.48 -24.83 2.02
CA ILE A 147 -4.16 -23.44 1.75
C ILE A 147 -5.05 -22.52 2.60
N GLY A 148 -6.31 -22.93 2.83
CA GLY A 148 -7.30 -22.22 3.63
C GLY A 148 -7.94 -21.04 2.89
N LEU A 149 -7.17 -20.01 2.54
CA LEU A 149 -7.66 -18.81 1.86
C LEU A 149 -6.59 -18.24 0.94
N ILE A 150 -7.02 -17.74 -0.21
CA ILE A 150 -6.18 -16.95 -1.15
C ILE A 150 -6.79 -15.55 -1.23
N LYS A 151 -5.99 -14.51 -0.92
CA LYS A 151 -6.38 -13.11 -1.04
C LYS A 151 -5.46 -12.39 -2.01
N LEU A 152 -6.01 -11.87 -3.11
CA LEU A 152 -5.31 -10.98 -4.03
C LEU A 152 -5.47 -9.53 -3.54
N LEU A 153 -4.36 -8.80 -3.41
CA LEU A 153 -4.33 -7.49 -2.79
C LEU A 153 -4.24 -6.37 -3.81
N SER A 154 -3.33 -6.52 -4.77
CA SER A 154 -3.09 -5.49 -5.80
C SER A 154 -2.58 -6.10 -7.09
N ALA A 155 -2.78 -5.37 -8.20
CA ALA A 155 -2.10 -5.59 -9.46
C ALA A 155 -1.59 -4.25 -9.98
N VAL A 156 -0.28 -4.13 -10.14
CA VAL A 156 0.38 -2.90 -10.59
C VAL A 156 1.26 -3.17 -11.79
N SER A 157 1.43 -2.17 -12.67
CA SER A 157 2.34 -2.27 -13.80
C SER A 157 3.78 -2.41 -13.29
N PHE A 158 4.51 -3.40 -13.79
CA PHE A 158 5.88 -3.67 -13.40
C PHE A 158 6.70 -4.25 -14.57
N ARG A 159 7.79 -3.60 -14.95
CA ARG A 159 8.76 -4.03 -15.98
C ARG A 159 8.14 -4.49 -17.30
N GLY A 160 7.11 -3.79 -17.75
CA GLY A 160 6.39 -4.10 -18.99
C GLY A 160 5.31 -5.19 -18.85
N GLY A 161 5.11 -5.75 -17.68
CA GLY A 161 4.06 -6.70 -17.32
C GLY A 161 3.29 -6.24 -16.08
N THR A 162 2.89 -7.21 -15.25
CA THR A 162 2.10 -6.95 -14.04
C THR A 162 2.71 -7.63 -12.84
N ARG A 163 2.84 -6.90 -11.73
CA ARG A 163 3.11 -7.45 -10.40
C ARG A 163 1.80 -7.58 -9.64
N ILE A 164 1.54 -8.77 -9.12
CA ILE A 164 0.42 -9.06 -8.23
C ILE A 164 0.96 -9.27 -6.82
N GLU A 165 0.34 -8.61 -5.84
CA GLU A 165 0.52 -8.88 -4.43
C GLU A 165 -0.61 -9.76 -3.92
N MET A 166 -0.28 -10.78 -3.14
CA MET A 166 -1.24 -11.70 -2.57
C MET A 166 -0.77 -12.24 -1.22
N ALA A 167 -1.70 -12.82 -0.48
CA ALA A 167 -1.44 -13.59 0.74
C ALA A 167 -2.30 -14.85 0.75
N CYS A 168 -1.79 -15.93 1.38
CA CYS A 168 -2.53 -17.17 1.54
C CYS A 168 -2.52 -17.64 2.99
N GLY A 169 -3.49 -18.48 3.34
CA GLY A 169 -3.56 -19.19 4.60
C GLY A 169 -3.58 -18.29 5.82
N SER A 170 -2.76 -18.61 6.79
CA SER A 170 -2.68 -17.89 8.06
C SER A 170 -2.30 -16.41 7.89
N GLN A 171 -1.44 -16.09 6.92
CA GLN A 171 -1.07 -14.69 6.64
C GLN A 171 -2.24 -13.91 6.02
N ALA A 172 -3.01 -14.52 5.12
CA ALA A 172 -4.22 -13.89 4.58
C ALA A 172 -5.24 -13.62 5.67
N LEU A 173 -5.45 -14.57 6.58
CA LEU A 173 -6.35 -14.41 7.72
C LEU A 173 -5.88 -13.29 8.66
N ALA A 174 -4.59 -13.24 8.99
CA ALA A 174 -4.02 -12.20 9.84
C ALA A 174 -4.22 -10.80 9.23
N LEU A 175 -3.96 -10.65 7.93
CA LEU A 175 -4.16 -9.40 7.20
C LEU A 175 -5.63 -8.96 7.21
N LEU A 176 -6.56 -9.90 6.95
CA LEU A 176 -8.00 -9.59 6.98
C LEU A 176 -8.48 -9.22 8.38
N ASN A 177 -8.00 -9.89 9.42
CA ASN A 177 -8.32 -9.56 10.80
C ASN A 177 -7.82 -8.15 11.15
N ALA A 178 -6.58 -7.81 10.79
CA ALA A 178 -6.03 -6.47 11.01
C ALA A 178 -6.85 -5.39 10.27
N ALA A 179 -7.21 -5.63 9.01
CA ALA A 179 -8.06 -4.72 8.24
C ALA A 179 -9.46 -4.57 8.84
N PHE A 180 -10.05 -5.68 9.31
CA PHE A 180 -11.36 -5.66 9.97
C PHE A 180 -11.33 -4.90 11.30
N ASP A 181 -10.26 -5.06 12.09
CA ASP A 181 -10.10 -4.32 13.35
C ASP A 181 -9.93 -2.82 13.13
N GLN A 182 -9.17 -2.41 12.11
CA GLN A 182 -9.08 -1.01 11.71
C GLN A 182 -10.44 -0.48 11.26
N ASN A 183 -11.15 -1.23 10.42
CA ASN A 183 -12.47 -0.83 9.95
C ASN A 183 -13.49 -0.72 11.10
N ARG A 184 -13.39 -1.57 12.13
CA ARG A 184 -14.21 -1.48 13.34
C ARG A 184 -13.98 -0.17 14.12
N GLN A 185 -12.72 0.28 14.23
CA GLN A 185 -12.39 1.57 14.84
C GLN A 185 -12.99 2.73 14.04
N VAL A 186 -12.89 2.68 12.72
CA VAL A 186 -13.52 3.68 11.82
C VAL A 186 -15.04 3.67 11.97
N SER A 187 -15.65 2.48 12.04
CA SER A 187 -17.09 2.30 12.28
C SER A 187 -17.53 3.00 13.59
N GLN A 188 -16.78 2.82 14.66
CA GLN A 188 -17.05 3.49 15.94
C GLN A 188 -16.88 5.01 15.85
N ALA A 189 -15.78 5.49 15.26
CA ALA A 189 -15.50 6.92 15.13
C ALA A 189 -16.59 7.67 14.35
N PHE A 190 -17.16 7.04 13.33
CA PHE A 190 -18.22 7.64 12.50
C PHE A 190 -19.64 7.25 12.90
N SER A 191 -19.81 6.43 13.95
CA SER A 191 -21.12 5.86 14.34
C SER A 191 -21.84 5.23 13.14
N ALA A 192 -21.11 4.49 12.32
CA ALA A 192 -21.59 3.85 11.10
C ALA A 192 -21.46 2.33 11.20
N LYS A 193 -22.24 1.57 10.41
CA LYS A 193 -22.04 0.13 10.30
C LYS A 193 -20.69 -0.17 9.63
N ILE A 194 -20.08 -1.32 9.96
CA ILE A 194 -18.80 -1.77 9.39
C ILE A 194 -18.81 -1.78 7.85
N THR A 195 -19.95 -2.09 7.25
CA THR A 195 -20.12 -2.12 5.79
C THR A 195 -20.40 -0.75 5.16
N GLU A 196 -20.59 0.29 5.97
CA GLU A 196 -20.96 1.65 5.54
C GLU A 196 -19.88 2.71 5.90
N THR A 197 -18.74 2.28 6.40
CA THR A 197 -17.64 3.18 6.84
C THR A 197 -17.11 4.06 5.71
N GLY A 198 -17.01 3.54 4.49
CA GLY A 198 -16.57 4.30 3.33
C GLY A 198 -17.54 5.45 2.97
N GLU A 199 -18.85 5.22 3.10
CA GLU A 199 -19.86 6.27 2.88
C GLU A 199 -19.85 7.30 4.03
N ALA A 200 -19.68 6.84 5.26
CA ALA A 200 -19.56 7.72 6.42
C ALA A 200 -18.35 8.65 6.30
N ALA A 201 -17.20 8.13 5.84
CA ALA A 201 -16.01 8.93 5.59
C ALA A 201 -16.23 9.96 4.46
N ARG A 202 -16.90 9.60 3.36
CA ARG A 202 -17.23 10.54 2.30
C ARG A 202 -18.14 11.68 2.82
N ARG A 203 -19.21 11.33 3.53
CA ARG A 203 -20.11 12.35 4.14
C ARG A 203 -19.36 13.29 5.08
N MET A 204 -18.44 12.76 5.90
CA MET A 204 -17.64 13.59 6.81
C MET A 204 -16.73 14.55 6.04
N ASN A 205 -16.08 14.10 4.96
CA ASN A 205 -15.25 14.96 4.12
C ASN A 205 -16.08 16.07 3.44
N GLU A 206 -17.28 15.77 2.99
CA GLU A 206 -18.21 16.76 2.41
C GLU A 206 -18.63 17.80 3.45
N LEU A 207 -19.00 17.36 4.66
CA LEU A 207 -19.33 18.24 5.77
C LEU A 207 -18.15 19.14 6.17
N LEU A 208 -16.94 18.56 6.28
CA LEU A 208 -15.73 19.32 6.58
C LEU A 208 -15.44 20.37 5.51
N SER A 209 -15.59 20.04 4.25
CA SER A 209 -15.40 20.96 3.13
C SER A 209 -16.43 22.08 3.15
N ALA A 210 -17.70 21.76 3.42
CA ALA A 210 -18.78 22.76 3.56
C ALA A 210 -18.54 23.68 4.76
N GLN A 211 -18.07 23.14 5.90
CA GLN A 211 -17.74 23.95 7.07
C GLN A 211 -16.54 24.87 6.80
N LYS A 212 -15.48 24.38 6.14
CA LYS A 212 -14.34 25.23 5.74
C LYS A 212 -14.77 26.37 4.84
N TYR A 213 -15.62 26.09 3.84
CA TYR A 213 -16.15 27.14 2.96
C TYR A 213 -16.99 28.18 3.72
N ARG A 214 -17.84 27.72 4.66
CA ARG A 214 -18.63 28.60 5.51
C ARG A 214 -17.76 29.46 6.42
N MET A 215 -16.72 28.89 7.04
CA MET A 215 -15.76 29.60 7.86
C MET A 215 -15.07 30.71 7.05
N ALA A 216 -14.51 30.37 5.88
CA ALA A 216 -13.86 31.36 5.02
C ALA A 216 -14.82 32.51 4.63
N GLY A 217 -16.10 32.20 4.36
CA GLY A 217 -17.11 33.20 4.10
C GLY A 217 -17.43 34.11 5.28
N LEU A 218 -17.41 33.58 6.50
CA LEU A 218 -17.58 34.37 7.73
C LEU A 218 -16.34 35.24 8.02
N GLU A 219 -15.14 34.65 7.88
CA GLU A 219 -13.86 35.39 8.04
C GLU A 219 -13.80 36.59 7.08
N LYS A 220 -14.14 36.37 5.81
CA LYS A 220 -14.17 37.43 4.80
C LYS A 220 -15.12 38.57 5.19
N ARG A 221 -16.26 38.25 5.78
CA ARG A 221 -17.23 39.27 6.28
C ARG A 221 -16.66 40.03 7.47
N VAL A 222 -16.01 39.35 8.41
CA VAL A 222 -15.34 39.95 9.57
C VAL A 222 -14.20 40.86 9.08
N PHE A 223 -13.36 40.38 8.18
CA PHE A 223 -12.25 41.14 7.61
C PHE A 223 -12.72 42.38 6.86
N ALA A 224 -13.81 42.29 6.12
CA ALA A 224 -14.42 43.46 5.47
C ALA A 224 -14.89 44.52 6.50
N GLY A 225 -15.50 44.07 7.62
CA GLY A 225 -15.89 44.96 8.71
C GLY A 225 -14.70 45.64 9.40
N ILE A 226 -13.62 44.89 9.66
CA ILE A 226 -12.37 45.43 10.21
C ILE A 226 -11.76 46.45 9.23
N ALA A 227 -11.65 46.08 7.93
CA ALA A 227 -11.09 46.93 6.90
C ALA A 227 -11.85 48.27 6.76
N GLU A 228 -13.19 48.27 6.83
CA GLU A 228 -14.01 49.47 6.78
C GLU A 228 -13.68 50.43 7.96
N SER A 229 -13.35 49.92 9.15
CA SER A 229 -12.96 50.73 10.29
C SER A 229 -11.64 51.53 10.09
N TYR A 230 -10.84 51.12 9.11
CA TYR A 230 -9.58 51.75 8.74
C TYR A 230 -9.63 52.61 7.48
N GLY A 231 -10.82 52.90 6.98
CA GLY A 231 -10.99 53.74 5.79
C GLY A 231 -10.24 55.06 5.83
N ASN A 232 -9.38 55.32 4.84
CA ASN A 232 -8.59 56.55 4.66
C ASN A 232 -7.65 56.93 5.83
N ARG A 233 -7.25 55.96 6.67
CA ARG A 233 -6.34 56.23 7.82
C ARG A 233 -4.86 56.28 7.44
N GLY A 234 -4.49 55.98 6.20
CA GLY A 234 -3.10 55.89 5.78
C GLY A 234 -2.45 54.56 6.21
N ASN A 235 -1.27 54.63 6.82
CA ASN A 235 -0.58 53.45 7.27
C ASN A 235 -1.25 52.82 8.49
N VAL A 236 -1.52 51.52 8.45
CA VAL A 236 -2.24 50.78 9.50
C VAL A 236 -1.37 49.63 10.02
N LEU A 237 -1.32 49.50 11.34
CA LEU A 237 -0.79 48.39 12.07
C LEU A 237 -1.97 47.71 12.80
N HIS A 238 -2.23 46.43 12.51
CA HIS A 238 -3.32 45.69 13.11
C HIS A 238 -2.81 44.37 13.71
N PHE A 239 -3.31 44.06 14.91
CA PHE A 239 -3.06 42.79 15.60
C PHE A 239 -4.38 42.05 15.76
N GLU A 240 -4.40 40.78 15.34
CA GLU A 240 -5.55 39.91 15.51
C GLU A 240 -5.07 38.53 15.95
N GLU A 241 -5.67 37.96 16.96
CA GLU A 241 -5.26 36.64 17.46
C GLU A 241 -5.92 35.51 16.66
N GLY A 242 -5.22 34.38 16.56
CA GLY A 242 -5.79 33.11 16.05
C GLY A 242 -6.00 33.02 14.52
N LEU A 243 -5.48 33.99 13.75
CA LEU A 243 -5.53 33.88 12.29
C LEU A 243 -4.53 32.87 11.77
N SER A 244 -4.95 32.13 10.75
CA SER A 244 -4.04 31.35 9.91
C SER A 244 -3.13 32.27 9.08
N ALA A 245 -2.04 31.72 8.51
CA ALA A 245 -1.17 32.50 7.61
C ALA A 245 -1.94 33.07 6.39
N ASP A 246 -2.92 32.32 5.87
CA ASP A 246 -3.81 32.79 4.82
C ASP A 246 -4.76 33.88 5.32
N GLY A 247 -5.34 33.74 6.52
CA GLY A 247 -6.19 34.74 7.14
C GLY A 247 -5.46 36.05 7.38
N VAL A 248 -4.20 36.03 7.84
CA VAL A 248 -3.36 37.19 7.99
C VAL A 248 -3.18 37.93 6.66
N ARG A 249 -2.94 37.19 5.58
CA ARG A 249 -2.76 37.76 4.23
C ARG A 249 -4.07 38.38 3.72
N GLU A 250 -5.21 37.66 3.88
CA GLU A 250 -6.52 38.14 3.42
C GLU A 250 -6.95 39.39 4.18
N LEU A 251 -6.73 39.47 5.50
CA LEU A 251 -7.04 40.64 6.30
C LEU A 251 -6.14 41.82 5.92
N ALA A 252 -4.83 41.60 5.71
CA ALA A 252 -3.91 42.62 5.25
C ALA A 252 -4.32 43.17 3.88
N ASP A 253 -4.75 42.33 2.98
CA ASP A 253 -5.25 42.70 1.65
C ASP A 253 -6.52 43.56 1.75
N ALA A 254 -7.50 43.11 2.55
CA ALA A 254 -8.72 43.86 2.79
C ALA A 254 -8.49 45.26 3.42
N ILE A 255 -7.57 45.38 4.39
CA ILE A 255 -7.20 46.65 5.02
C ILE A 255 -6.48 47.55 4.01
N ALA A 256 -5.54 47.00 3.24
CA ALA A 256 -4.77 47.76 2.25
C ALA A 256 -5.68 48.39 1.15
N ASP A 257 -6.76 47.73 0.79
CA ASP A 257 -7.76 48.26 -0.15
C ASP A 257 -8.54 49.46 0.37
N LYS A 258 -8.61 49.65 1.70
CA LYS A 258 -9.43 50.67 2.34
C LYS A 258 -8.61 51.80 3.00
N CYS A 259 -7.42 51.47 3.52
CA CYS A 259 -6.68 52.41 4.37
C CYS A 259 -6.02 53.57 3.59
N GLY A 260 -5.75 53.43 2.30
CA GLY A 260 -5.06 54.40 1.47
C GLY A 260 -3.55 54.50 1.73
N GLY A 261 -2.96 53.53 2.39
CA GLY A 261 -1.53 53.45 2.73
C GLY A 261 -1.02 52.01 2.77
N THR A 262 -0.11 51.76 3.71
CA THR A 262 0.44 50.41 3.96
C THR A 262 -0.35 49.73 5.07
N ALA A 263 -0.75 48.49 4.84
CA ALA A 263 -1.34 47.62 5.88
C ALA A 263 -0.31 46.62 6.37
N ALA A 264 -0.13 46.57 7.71
CA ALA A 264 0.67 45.55 8.38
C ALA A 264 -0.23 44.80 9.36
N VAL A 265 -0.42 43.52 9.15
CA VAL A 265 -1.24 42.66 10.01
C VAL A 265 -0.36 41.59 10.65
N PHE A 266 -0.53 41.42 11.95
CA PHE A 266 0.19 40.43 12.75
C PHE A 266 -0.81 39.52 13.47
N SER A 267 -0.54 38.24 13.54
CA SER A 267 -1.29 37.26 14.31
C SER A 267 -0.35 36.35 15.07
N GLY A 268 -0.55 36.24 16.38
CA GLY A 268 0.30 35.41 17.23
C GLY A 268 0.41 35.96 18.65
N SER A 269 1.44 35.48 19.35
CA SER A 269 1.77 35.87 20.72
C SER A 269 3.28 36.06 20.86
N ASP A 270 3.76 36.41 22.06
CA ASP A 270 5.19 36.68 22.35
C ASP A 270 6.17 35.56 21.97
N GLY A 271 5.68 34.35 21.66
CA GLY A 271 6.50 33.21 21.15
C GLY A 271 6.73 33.22 19.64
N GLY A 272 5.98 34.04 18.88
CA GLY A 272 6.10 34.15 17.43
C GLY A 272 4.85 34.72 16.77
N TYR A 273 5.07 35.43 15.68
CA TYR A 273 4.00 36.08 14.91
C TYR A 273 4.03 35.61 13.45
N ALA A 274 2.86 35.26 12.89
CA ALA A 274 2.62 35.33 11.46
C ALA A 274 2.31 36.79 11.10
N TYR A 275 2.85 37.29 10.01
CA TYR A 275 2.60 38.66 9.59
C TYR A 275 2.52 38.79 8.05
N CYS A 276 1.82 39.84 7.65
CA CYS A 276 1.75 40.27 6.25
C CYS A 276 1.78 41.78 6.15
N LEU A 277 2.60 42.31 5.24
CA LEU A 277 2.68 43.73 4.90
C LEU A 277 2.29 43.91 3.43
N ILE A 278 1.32 44.80 3.20
CA ILE A 278 0.84 45.13 1.84
C ILE A 278 0.84 46.66 1.68
N ALA A 279 1.49 47.13 0.59
CA ALA A 279 1.48 48.52 0.18
C ALA A 279 1.06 48.61 -1.27
N ARG A 280 -0.10 49.20 -1.57
CA ARG A 280 -0.67 49.33 -2.92
C ARG A 280 0.01 50.39 -3.79
N GLN A 281 0.69 51.34 -3.16
CA GLN A 281 1.27 52.53 -3.84
C GLN A 281 2.80 52.52 -3.96
N LEU A 282 3.49 51.44 -3.52
CA LEU A 282 4.94 51.35 -3.65
C LEU A 282 5.29 50.84 -5.06
N SER A 283 6.03 51.68 -5.81
CA SER A 283 6.69 51.26 -7.05
C SER A 283 7.76 50.21 -6.72
N LEU A 284 7.87 49.16 -7.52
CA LEU A 284 8.87 48.08 -7.39
C LEU A 284 10.34 48.58 -7.37
N ILE A 285 10.60 49.83 -7.74
CA ILE A 285 11.93 50.46 -7.72
C ILE A 285 12.41 50.82 -6.29
N HIS A 286 11.56 50.73 -5.27
CA HIS A 286 11.89 51.06 -3.87
C HIS A 286 11.88 49.85 -2.93
N ILE A 287 11.83 48.61 -3.45
CA ILE A 287 11.99 47.42 -2.64
C ILE A 287 13.49 47.17 -2.54
N SER A 288 14.10 47.66 -1.47
CA SER A 288 15.44 47.21 -1.05
C SER A 288 15.34 45.76 -0.66
N GLU A 289 16.31 44.93 -1.11
CA GLU A 289 16.40 43.51 -0.78
C GLU A 289 16.23 43.29 0.74
N PRO A 290 15.46 42.27 1.18
CA PRO A 290 15.36 41.94 2.58
C PRO A 290 16.75 41.52 3.07
N THR A 291 17.38 42.40 3.86
CA THR A 291 18.57 42.06 4.62
C THR A 291 18.25 40.92 5.56
N ARG A 292 18.71 39.71 5.23
CA ARG A 292 18.79 38.61 6.17
C ARG A 292 19.79 38.97 7.26
N HIS A 293 19.34 39.56 8.34
CA HIS A 293 20.03 39.60 9.63
C HIS A 293 19.02 39.76 10.74
N ALA A 294 18.63 38.65 11.35
CA ALA A 294 18.28 38.61 12.76
C ALA A 294 18.67 37.23 13.29
N GLN A 295 19.83 37.20 13.89
CA GLN A 295 20.11 36.16 14.88
C GLN A 295 19.44 36.58 16.18
#